data_f949c6bcb7032eca14664683f33f3daa
#
_entry.id   f949c6bcb7032eca14664683f33f3daa
#
_cell.length_a   1.000
_cell.length_b   1.000
_cell.length_c   1.000
_cell.angle_alpha   90.00
_cell.angle_beta   90.00
_cell.angle_gamma   90.00
#
_symmetry.space_group_name_H-M   'P 1'
#
loop_
_entity.id
_entity.type
_entity.pdbx_description
1 polymer ?
#
loop_
_entity_poly.entity_id
_entity_poly.type
_entity_poly.pdbx_seq_one_letter_code
_entity_poly.pdbx_strand_id
1 'polypeptide(L)'
;MTPSPGEIWLAEIPFTDGSASKIRPVLVLWLDSADIIVAAVTSASPRSPTDIILADWQLEGLRVPSTLRLSRLDCLEQILLRRKLGSLSSGDALRIKKVWTSRIQLRF
;
A
#
# COMPACT_ATOMS: atom_id res chain seq x y z
N MET A 1 -2.05 -6.54 -17.51
CA MET A 1 -1.78 -5.13 -17.23
C MET A 1 -0.78 -5.03 -16.08
N THR A 2 0.25 -4.24 -16.25
CA THR A 2 1.31 -4.12 -15.25
C THR A 2 0.97 -3.01 -14.25
N PRO A 3 0.99 -3.29 -12.94
CA PRO A 3 0.83 -2.23 -11.93
C PRO A 3 1.96 -1.22 -12.00
N SER A 4 1.68 0.02 -11.65
CA SER A 4 2.65 1.11 -11.59
C SER A 4 2.76 1.68 -10.19
N PRO A 5 3.94 2.18 -9.78
CA PRO A 5 4.08 2.84 -8.48
C PRO A 5 3.08 3.98 -8.31
N GLY A 6 2.52 4.08 -7.11
CA GLY A 6 1.49 5.06 -6.79
C GLY A 6 0.07 4.59 -7.05
N GLU A 7 -0.12 3.43 -7.65
CA GLU A 7 -1.45 2.86 -7.84
C GLU A 7 -1.91 2.10 -6.60
N ILE A 8 -3.22 2.10 -6.38
CA ILE A 8 -3.87 1.33 -5.32
C ILE A 8 -4.61 0.18 -5.97
N TRP A 9 -4.32 -1.03 -5.50
CA TRP A 9 -4.86 -2.27 -6.03
C TRP A 9 -5.48 -3.12 -4.93
N LEU A 10 -6.49 -3.90 -5.28
CA LEU A 10 -6.88 -5.04 -4.45
C LEU A 10 -5.90 -6.17 -4.68
N ALA A 11 -5.35 -6.70 -3.60
CA ALA A 11 -4.38 -7.78 -3.65
C ALA A 11 -4.79 -8.94 -2.76
N GLU A 12 -4.46 -10.14 -3.20
CA GLU A 12 -4.62 -11.34 -2.41
C GLU A 12 -3.36 -11.54 -1.58
N ILE A 13 -3.49 -11.38 -0.26
CA ILE A 13 -2.37 -11.48 0.66
C ILE A 13 -2.44 -12.85 1.35
N PRO A 14 -1.50 -13.78 1.10
CA PRO A 14 -1.47 -15.06 1.77
C PRO A 14 -1.21 -14.89 3.27
N PHE A 15 -1.86 -15.71 4.09
CA PHE A 15 -1.52 -15.79 5.51
C PHE A 15 -0.15 -16.44 5.67
N THR A 16 0.55 -16.08 6.76
CA THR A 16 1.91 -16.57 6.99
C THR A 16 1.98 -18.09 7.17
N ASP A 17 0.90 -18.71 7.62
CA ASP A 17 0.84 -20.17 7.80
C ASP A 17 0.41 -20.92 6.52
N GLY A 18 0.09 -20.19 5.44
CA GLY A 18 -0.33 -20.79 4.18
C GLY A 18 -1.73 -21.37 4.17
N SER A 19 -2.50 -21.24 5.25
CA SER A 19 -3.84 -21.86 5.36
C SER A 19 -4.89 -21.16 4.52
N ALA A 20 -4.73 -19.87 4.25
CA ALA A 20 -5.71 -19.05 3.54
C ALA A 20 -5.06 -17.77 3.02
N SER A 21 -5.87 -16.94 2.36
CA SER A 21 -5.46 -15.62 1.92
C SER A 21 -6.59 -14.63 2.18
N LYS A 22 -6.29 -13.33 2.06
CA LYS A 22 -7.24 -12.26 2.28
C LYS A 22 -7.08 -11.21 1.19
N ILE A 23 -8.21 -10.67 0.70
CA ILE A 23 -8.20 -9.60 -0.28
C ILE A 23 -8.16 -8.27 0.46
N ARG A 24 -7.15 -7.45 0.18
CA ARG A 24 -6.96 -6.15 0.82
C ARG A 24 -6.45 -5.12 -0.15
N PRO A 25 -6.78 -3.83 0.06
CA PRO A 25 -6.13 -2.78 -0.73
C PRO A 25 -4.67 -2.63 -0.33
N VAL A 26 -3.84 -2.36 -1.33
CA VAL A 26 -2.41 -2.10 -1.14
C VAL A 26 -2.00 -0.94 -2.03
N LEU A 27 -0.96 -0.22 -1.61
CA LEU A 27 -0.31 0.79 -2.43
C LEU A 27 0.94 0.19 -3.06
N VAL A 28 1.07 0.32 -4.38
CA VAL A 28 2.28 -0.10 -5.08
C VAL A 28 3.36 0.95 -4.86
N LEU A 29 4.49 0.54 -4.26
CA LEU A 29 5.61 1.43 -3.93
C LEU A 29 6.66 1.44 -5.03
N TRP A 30 7.14 0.27 -5.45
CA TRP A 30 8.05 0.13 -6.59
C TRP A 30 7.99 -1.29 -7.14
N LEU A 31 8.54 -1.46 -8.32
CA LEU A 31 8.65 -2.75 -8.98
C LEU A 31 10.11 -3.23 -8.88
N ASP A 32 10.29 -4.49 -8.57
CA ASP A 32 11.61 -5.12 -8.49
C ASP A 32 11.59 -6.39 -9.35
N SER A 33 11.97 -6.26 -10.61
CA SER A 33 11.84 -7.31 -11.61
C SER A 33 10.38 -7.78 -11.72
N ALA A 34 10.13 -9.06 -11.46
CA ALA A 34 8.78 -9.62 -11.49
C ALA A 34 8.01 -9.39 -10.20
N ASP A 35 8.67 -8.87 -9.17
CA ASP A 35 8.05 -8.66 -7.86
C ASP A 35 7.53 -7.24 -7.72
N ILE A 36 6.51 -7.08 -6.89
CA ILE A 36 5.88 -5.79 -6.64
C ILE A 36 5.92 -5.54 -5.14
N ILE A 37 6.59 -4.46 -4.74
CA ILE A 37 6.67 -4.07 -3.35
C ILE A 37 5.51 -3.15 -3.04
N VAL A 38 4.72 -3.55 -2.04
CA VAL A 38 3.49 -2.86 -1.67
C VAL A 38 3.45 -2.56 -0.18
N ALA A 39 2.65 -1.57 0.20
CA ALA A 39 2.33 -1.27 1.60
C ALA A 39 0.83 -1.46 1.83
N ALA A 40 0.47 -1.93 3.01
CA ALA A 40 -0.91 -2.25 3.35
C ALA A 40 -1.75 -1.00 3.56
N VAL A 41 -2.99 -1.04 3.09
CA VAL A 41 -4.02 -0.03 3.34
C VAL A 41 -5.08 -0.65 4.25
N THR A 42 -5.45 0.06 5.30
CA THR A 42 -6.40 -0.42 6.31
C THR A 42 -7.45 0.64 6.61
N SER A 43 -8.62 0.21 7.10
CA SER A 43 -9.63 1.13 7.63
C SER A 43 -9.38 1.50 9.09
N ALA A 44 -8.41 0.88 9.75
CA ALA A 44 -8.06 1.21 11.13
C ALA A 44 -7.41 2.59 11.23
N SER A 45 -7.58 3.24 12.38
CA SER A 45 -6.92 4.52 12.65
C SER A 45 -5.40 4.34 12.76
N PRO A 46 -4.62 5.41 12.51
CA PRO A 46 -3.17 5.36 12.65
C PRO A 46 -2.74 4.93 14.06
N ARG A 47 -1.69 4.11 14.15
CA ARG A 47 -1.15 3.59 15.40
C ARG A 47 0.34 3.88 15.55
N SER A 48 0.99 4.41 14.52
CA SER A 48 2.43 4.67 14.56
C SER A 48 2.77 5.87 13.66
N PRO A 49 3.98 6.45 13.84
CA PRO A 49 4.41 7.58 12.99
C PRO A 49 4.55 7.24 11.50
N THR A 50 4.59 5.95 11.13
CA THR A 50 4.65 5.52 9.74
C THR A 50 3.28 5.22 9.15
N ASP A 51 2.22 5.41 9.91
CA ASP A 51 0.85 5.31 9.41
C ASP A 51 0.39 6.68 8.91
N ILE A 52 -0.16 6.75 7.70
CA ILE A 52 -0.56 8.00 7.05
C ILE A 52 -2.03 7.92 6.68
N ILE A 53 -2.82 8.89 7.14
CA ILE A 53 -4.21 9.02 6.72
C ILE A 53 -4.23 9.43 5.24
N LEU A 54 -4.98 8.68 4.44
CA LEU A 54 -5.19 9.02 3.04
C LEU A 54 -6.34 10.04 2.97
N ALA A 55 -5.98 11.33 2.77
CA ALA A 55 -6.96 12.40 2.75
C ALA A 55 -7.91 12.28 1.57
N ASP A 56 -7.41 11.82 0.44
CA ASP A 56 -8.18 11.70 -0.80
C ASP A 56 -8.59 10.25 -1.09
N TRP A 57 -8.89 9.49 -0.05
CA TRP A 57 -9.21 8.07 -0.17
C TRP A 57 -10.31 7.78 -1.20
N GLN A 58 -11.31 8.67 -1.29
CA GLN A 58 -12.44 8.48 -2.18
C GLN A 58 -12.02 8.63 -3.65
N LEU A 59 -11.22 9.65 -3.95
CA LEU A 59 -10.66 9.85 -5.29
C LEU A 59 -9.71 8.72 -5.69
N GLU A 60 -9.11 8.09 -4.71
CA GLU A 60 -8.14 7.01 -4.90
C GLU A 60 -8.78 5.64 -5.05
N GLY A 61 -10.11 5.60 -5.07
CA GLY A 61 -10.87 4.38 -5.33
C GLY A 61 -11.19 3.54 -4.11
N LEU A 62 -10.93 4.04 -2.92
CA LEU A 62 -11.24 3.32 -1.68
C LEU A 62 -12.70 3.55 -1.28
N ARG A 63 -13.28 2.61 -0.54
CA ARG A 63 -14.70 2.65 -0.16
C ARG A 63 -14.93 3.32 1.18
N VAL A 64 -13.92 3.41 2.03
CA VAL A 64 -14.03 3.95 3.39
C VAL A 64 -12.79 4.78 3.66
N PRO A 65 -12.86 5.70 4.66
CA PRO A 65 -11.66 6.38 5.12
C PRO A 65 -10.58 5.36 5.48
N SER A 66 -9.37 5.61 4.99
CA SER A 66 -8.31 4.60 5.02
C SER A 66 -6.99 5.21 5.45
N THR A 67 -6.15 4.35 6.00
CA THR A 67 -4.80 4.64 6.48
C THR A 67 -3.81 3.77 5.72
N LEU A 68 -2.75 4.37 5.23
CA LEU A 68 -1.61 3.62 4.67
C LEU A 68 -0.66 3.26 5.79
N ARG A 69 -0.34 1.97 5.92
CA ARG A 69 0.64 1.48 6.88
C ARG A 69 1.98 1.28 6.17
N LEU A 70 2.79 2.34 6.17
CA LEU A 70 4.00 2.37 5.35
C LEU A 70 5.08 1.40 5.84
N SER A 71 5.02 1.01 7.11
CA SER A 71 5.94 0.00 7.65
C SER A 71 5.46 -1.43 7.43
N ARG A 72 4.25 -1.64 6.90
CA ARG A 72 3.74 -2.97 6.61
C ARG A 72 3.92 -3.29 5.14
N LEU A 73 5.13 -3.72 4.81
CA LEU A 73 5.54 -3.98 3.44
C LEU A 73 5.39 -5.46 3.10
N ASP A 74 4.99 -5.70 1.85
CA ASP A 74 4.97 -7.05 1.28
C ASP A 74 5.60 -7.02 -0.09
N CYS A 75 6.17 -8.15 -0.48
CA CYS A 75 6.72 -8.39 -1.80
C CYS A 75 5.84 -9.44 -2.47
N LEU A 76 5.10 -9.03 -3.50
CA LEU A 76 4.07 -9.86 -4.10
C LEU A 76 4.37 -10.16 -5.56
N GLU A 77 4.00 -11.37 -6.00
CA GLU A 77 3.94 -11.68 -7.42
C GLU A 77 2.77 -10.91 -8.06
N GLN A 78 2.93 -10.52 -9.32
CA GLN A 78 1.92 -9.74 -10.02
C GLN A 78 0.55 -10.42 -10.05
N ILE A 79 0.52 -11.74 -10.13
CA ILE A 79 -0.74 -12.49 -10.19
C ILE A 79 -1.62 -12.27 -8.93
N LEU A 80 -1.02 -11.86 -7.82
CA LEU A 80 -1.76 -11.58 -6.58
C LEU A 80 -2.45 -10.22 -6.59
N LEU A 81 -2.09 -9.34 -7.50
CA LEU A 81 -2.78 -8.06 -7.68
C LEU A 81 -3.99 -8.28 -8.60
N ARG A 82 -5.19 -8.15 -8.03
CA ARG A 82 -6.42 -8.58 -8.67
C ARG A 82 -7.13 -7.49 -9.46
N ARG A 83 -7.17 -6.27 -8.90
CA ARG A 83 -7.90 -5.17 -9.52
C ARG A 83 -7.33 -3.83 -9.11
N LYS A 84 -7.11 -2.95 -10.08
CA LYS A 84 -6.75 -1.57 -9.80
C LYS A 84 -7.95 -0.81 -9.28
N LEU A 85 -7.78 -0.10 -8.16
CA LEU A 85 -8.81 0.77 -7.58
C LEU A 85 -8.65 2.21 -8.02
N GLY A 86 -7.43 2.70 -8.08
CA GLY A 86 -7.14 4.07 -8.43
C GLY A 86 -5.66 4.39 -8.27
N SER A 87 -5.35 5.67 -8.13
CA SER A 87 -3.98 6.16 -7.96
C SER A 87 -3.94 7.22 -6.88
N LEU A 88 -2.80 7.35 -6.21
CA LEU A 88 -2.60 8.38 -5.20
C LEU A 88 -2.82 9.78 -5.77
N SER A 89 -3.45 10.64 -4.97
CA SER A 89 -3.44 12.07 -5.23
C SER A 89 -2.04 12.63 -5.02
N SER A 90 -1.77 13.78 -5.63
CA SER A 90 -0.46 14.44 -5.46
C SER A 90 -0.21 14.84 -4.00
N GLY A 91 -1.26 15.27 -3.29
CA GLY A 91 -1.14 15.63 -1.87
C GLY A 91 -0.80 14.46 -0.99
N ASP A 92 -1.48 13.34 -1.16
CA ASP A 92 -1.19 12.13 -0.40
C ASP A 92 0.19 11.58 -0.76
N ALA A 93 0.56 11.58 -2.04
CA ALA A 93 1.88 11.15 -2.47
C ALA A 93 3.00 11.96 -1.80
N LEU A 94 2.82 13.27 -1.71
CA LEU A 94 3.82 14.15 -1.07
C LEU A 94 3.99 13.82 0.41
N ARG A 95 2.87 13.64 1.13
CA ARG A 95 2.91 13.30 2.56
C ARG A 95 3.56 11.94 2.81
N ILE A 96 3.26 10.96 1.97
CA ILE A 96 3.86 9.64 2.05
C ILE A 96 5.37 9.70 1.84
N LYS A 97 5.82 10.44 0.83
CA LYS A 97 7.26 10.62 0.56
C LYS A 97 7.98 11.26 1.74
N LYS A 98 7.36 12.24 2.39
CA LYS A 98 7.95 12.88 3.57
C LYS A 98 8.12 11.90 4.73
N VAL A 99 7.12 11.07 4.99
CA VAL A 99 7.21 10.07 6.05
C VAL A 99 8.27 9.03 5.72
N TRP A 100 8.32 8.56 4.48
CA TRP A 100 9.35 7.61 4.06
C TRP A 100 10.75 8.18 4.31
N THR A 101 11.00 9.39 3.86
CA THR A 101 12.32 10.01 3.98
C THR A 101 12.72 10.28 5.42
N SER A 102 11.77 10.67 6.28
CA SER A 102 12.07 11.10 7.65
C SER A 102 12.02 9.99 8.68
N ARG A 103 11.26 8.90 8.41
CA ARG A 103 10.98 7.88 9.42
C ARG A 103 11.51 6.50 9.08
N ILE A 104 11.74 6.21 7.81
CA ILE A 104 12.12 4.86 7.36
C ILE A 104 13.57 4.89 6.92
N GLN A 105 14.43 4.17 7.65
CA GLN A 105 15.86 4.08 7.36
C GLN A 105 16.45 2.87 8.08
N LEU A 106 17.52 2.36 7.53
CA LEU A 106 18.27 1.30 8.20
C LEU A 106 18.89 1.85 9.50
N ARG A 107 18.88 1.03 10.52
CA ARG A 107 19.33 1.42 11.86
C ARG A 107 20.61 0.71 12.28
N PHE A 108 21.30 0.14 11.32
CA PHE A 108 22.58 -0.55 11.54
C PHE A 108 23.62 -0.07 10.57
#